data_f8f87185b8aa575ac6a453fcd10f4612
#
_entry.id   f8f87185b8aa575ac6a453fcd10f4612
#
_cell.length_a   1.000
_cell.length_b   1.000
_cell.length_c   1.000
_cell.angle_alpha   90.00
_cell.angle_beta   90.00
_cell.angle_gamma   90.00
#
_symmetry.space_group_name_H-M   'P 1'
#
loop_
_entity.id
_entity.type
_entity.pdbx_description
1 polymer ?
#
loop_
_entity_poly.entity_id
_entity_poly.type
_entity_poly.pdbx_seq_one_letter_code
_entity_poly.pdbx_strand_id
1 'polypeptide(L)'
;MPRSAIKPIQALPLVSTGAADAFGLTDVELALACSSHDGERGHVDGVSAWLARLGLDSDALECGAQVPLSESAATALASGGGDPTAIHNNCSGKHVGFLTILRHLGLPLDGYLEPGHPLQADHVTPSIGHTCGVDLTAVQPGVDGCGIPAWAMPLDRLAAGWAALGSEPDGSSAHRLLSAMRSEPFHVAGSVRTCTRLIATATGDTVVKTGAEGVFCAVLPADGLGLALKVRDGARRAAEVAIEWLLARYGRLGDPAPVRLVNLAGVVVGEVRVAD
;
A
#
# COMPACT_ATOMS: atom_id res chain seq x y z
N MET A 1 10.02 -7.36 8.25
CA MET A 1 8.73 -6.60 8.33
C MET A 1 8.26 -6.32 6.91
N PRO A 2 6.97 -6.52 6.60
CA PRO A 2 6.41 -6.31 5.26
C PRO A 2 6.28 -4.81 4.88
N ARG A 3 6.29 -3.92 5.85
CA ARG A 3 6.09 -2.48 5.67
C ARG A 3 4.80 -2.21 4.86
N SER A 4 4.80 -1.22 4.01
CA SER A 4 3.62 -0.86 3.20
C SER A 4 3.15 -1.93 2.20
N ALA A 5 3.90 -3.01 1.98
CA ALA A 5 3.46 -4.10 1.12
C ALA A 5 2.27 -4.90 1.71
N ILE A 6 1.97 -4.75 3.02
CA ILE A 6 0.86 -5.44 3.68
C ILE A 6 -0.46 -4.66 3.65
N LYS A 7 -0.48 -3.44 3.13
CA LYS A 7 -1.65 -2.54 3.21
C LYS A 7 -2.95 -3.11 2.65
N PRO A 8 -2.97 -3.88 1.55
CA PRO A 8 -4.22 -4.50 1.11
C PRO A 8 -4.81 -5.45 2.16
N ILE A 9 -3.97 -6.16 2.93
CA ILE A 9 -4.42 -7.01 4.04
C ILE A 9 -4.91 -6.16 5.21
N GLN A 10 -4.24 -5.04 5.52
CA GLN A 10 -4.69 -4.09 6.56
C GLN A 10 -6.01 -3.41 6.21
N ALA A 11 -6.34 -3.30 4.93
CA ALA A 11 -7.58 -2.70 4.44
C ALA A 11 -8.78 -3.68 4.42
N LEU A 12 -8.58 -5.00 4.60
CA LEU A 12 -9.67 -5.98 4.58
C LEU A 12 -10.80 -5.62 5.56
N PRO A 13 -10.53 -5.17 6.80
CA PRO A 13 -11.58 -4.77 7.74
C PRO A 13 -12.46 -3.62 7.23
N LEU A 14 -11.94 -2.73 6.38
CA LEU A 14 -12.74 -1.64 5.80
C LEU A 14 -13.95 -2.15 5.02
N VAL A 15 -13.77 -3.29 4.35
CA VAL A 15 -14.83 -3.93 3.57
C VAL A 15 -15.59 -4.95 4.41
N SER A 16 -14.89 -5.83 5.13
CA SER A 16 -15.52 -6.95 5.86
C SER A 16 -16.42 -6.53 7.02
N THR A 17 -16.20 -5.36 7.61
CA THR A 17 -17.10 -4.78 8.62
C THR A 17 -18.34 -4.13 8.04
N GLY A 18 -18.40 -3.94 6.72
CA GLY A 18 -19.46 -3.18 6.05
C GLY A 18 -19.22 -1.66 6.03
N ALA A 19 -18.12 -1.17 6.59
CA ALA A 19 -17.82 0.26 6.65
C ALA A 19 -17.73 0.91 5.26
N ALA A 20 -17.12 0.22 4.29
CA ALA A 20 -17.02 0.70 2.91
C ALA A 20 -18.41 0.95 2.29
N ASP A 21 -19.36 0.05 2.50
CA ASP A 21 -20.72 0.17 1.97
C ASP A 21 -21.53 1.22 2.72
N ALA A 22 -21.42 1.26 4.05
CA ALA A 22 -22.12 2.24 4.88
C ALA A 22 -21.77 3.70 4.53
N PHE A 23 -20.52 3.94 4.12
CA PHE A 23 -20.06 5.27 3.70
C PHE A 23 -19.99 5.47 2.19
N GLY A 24 -20.48 4.51 1.39
CA GLY A 24 -20.53 4.59 -0.07
C GLY A 24 -19.15 4.81 -0.70
N LEU A 25 -18.13 4.07 -0.23
CA LEU A 25 -16.77 4.19 -0.78
C LEU A 25 -16.71 3.63 -2.20
N THR A 26 -16.00 4.34 -3.06
CA THR A 26 -15.73 3.95 -4.45
C THR A 26 -14.37 3.26 -4.57
N ASP A 27 -14.01 2.82 -5.77
CA ASP A 27 -12.70 2.21 -6.05
C ASP A 27 -11.55 3.18 -5.74
N VAL A 28 -11.76 4.49 -5.87
CA VAL A 28 -10.75 5.51 -5.52
C VAL A 28 -10.37 5.41 -4.04
N GLU A 29 -11.34 5.41 -3.13
CA GLU A 29 -11.06 5.33 -1.70
C GLU A 29 -10.51 3.96 -1.29
N LEU A 30 -11.00 2.88 -1.90
CA LEU A 30 -10.48 1.53 -1.64
C LEU A 30 -9.02 1.40 -2.11
N ALA A 31 -8.66 1.96 -3.27
CA ALA A 31 -7.28 2.02 -3.74
C ALA A 31 -6.40 2.90 -2.83
N LEU A 32 -6.91 4.06 -2.38
CA LEU A 32 -6.23 4.92 -1.41
C LEU A 32 -6.00 4.21 -0.08
N ALA A 33 -6.94 3.40 0.41
CA ALA A 33 -6.75 2.60 1.63
C ALA A 33 -5.57 1.62 1.52
N CYS A 34 -5.30 1.11 0.31
CA CYS A 34 -4.17 0.22 0.01
C CYS A 34 -2.88 0.97 -0.37
N SER A 35 -2.91 2.30 -0.47
CA SER A 35 -1.88 3.10 -1.11
C SER A 35 -0.62 3.33 -0.28
N SER A 36 0.45 3.64 -1.00
CA SER A 36 1.59 4.43 -0.52
C SER A 36 1.82 5.53 -1.54
N HIS A 37 0.92 6.51 -1.52
CA HIS A 37 0.84 7.52 -2.56
C HIS A 37 1.93 8.58 -2.45
N ASP A 38 2.19 9.25 -3.56
CA ASP A 38 3.26 10.24 -3.65
C ASP A 38 2.84 11.66 -3.22
N GLY A 39 1.61 11.84 -2.72
CA GLY A 39 1.11 13.14 -2.28
C GLY A 39 0.81 14.10 -3.44
N GLU A 40 0.57 13.58 -4.66
CA GLU A 40 0.12 14.38 -5.79
C GLU A 40 -1.31 14.90 -5.56
N ARG A 41 -1.70 15.94 -6.28
CA ARG A 41 -2.99 16.63 -6.08
C ARG A 41 -4.18 15.67 -6.02
N GLY A 42 -4.27 14.68 -6.93
CA GLY A 42 -5.37 13.72 -6.92
C GLY A 42 -5.47 12.89 -5.64
N HIS A 43 -4.31 12.57 -5.01
CA HIS A 43 -4.28 11.89 -3.73
C HIS A 43 -4.78 12.81 -2.60
N VAL A 44 -4.25 14.04 -2.54
CA VAL A 44 -4.61 15.03 -1.52
C VAL A 44 -6.09 15.38 -1.60
N ASP A 45 -6.61 15.63 -2.80
CA ASP A 45 -8.02 15.94 -3.03
C ASP A 45 -8.91 14.74 -2.62
N GLY A 46 -8.53 13.51 -2.99
CA GLY A 46 -9.26 12.29 -2.64
C GLY A 46 -9.31 12.04 -1.12
N VAL A 47 -8.18 12.17 -0.44
CA VAL A 47 -8.08 12.02 1.02
C VAL A 47 -8.89 13.09 1.73
N SER A 48 -8.79 14.36 1.29
CA SER A 48 -9.53 15.48 1.88
C SER A 48 -11.04 15.32 1.72
N ALA A 49 -11.50 14.95 0.53
CA ALA A 49 -12.92 14.70 0.26
C ALA A 49 -13.45 13.53 1.10
N TRP A 50 -12.64 12.48 1.28
CA TRP A 50 -13.02 11.33 2.10
C TRP A 50 -13.12 11.70 3.60
N LEU A 51 -12.15 12.44 4.15
CA LEU A 51 -12.23 12.98 5.52
C LEU A 51 -13.48 13.85 5.72
N ALA A 52 -13.75 14.77 4.80
CA ALA A 52 -14.93 15.64 4.87
C ALA A 52 -16.23 14.83 4.90
N ARG A 53 -16.34 13.73 4.15
CA ARG A 53 -17.50 12.81 4.18
C ARG A 53 -17.69 12.12 5.53
N LEU A 54 -16.61 11.91 6.30
CA LEU A 54 -16.65 11.41 7.67
C LEU A 54 -16.98 12.51 8.71
N GLY A 55 -17.07 13.79 8.29
CA GLY A 55 -17.15 14.92 9.19
C GLY A 55 -15.86 15.14 9.99
N LEU A 56 -14.71 14.86 9.38
CA LEU A 56 -13.37 14.97 9.95
C LEU A 56 -12.49 15.88 9.07
N ASP A 57 -11.37 16.30 9.64
CA ASP A 57 -10.32 17.05 8.97
C ASP A 57 -8.95 16.38 9.14
N SER A 58 -7.88 17.06 8.75
CA SER A 58 -6.52 16.54 8.82
C SER A 58 -6.03 16.23 10.24
N ASP A 59 -6.61 16.84 11.26
CA ASP A 59 -6.18 16.71 12.65
C ASP A 59 -6.59 15.35 13.23
N ALA A 60 -7.57 14.68 12.62
CA ALA A 60 -7.94 13.31 12.95
C ALA A 60 -6.90 12.27 12.48
N LEU A 61 -5.95 12.65 11.62
CA LEU A 61 -4.93 11.76 11.10
C LEU A 61 -3.71 11.70 12.03
N GLU A 62 -3.48 10.56 12.65
CA GLU A 62 -2.31 10.34 13.52
C GLU A 62 -1.03 9.92 12.77
N CYS A 63 -1.04 9.86 11.42
CA CYS A 63 0.13 9.41 10.64
C CYS A 63 1.28 10.43 10.56
N GLY A 64 1.06 11.64 11.04
CA GLY A 64 2.03 12.73 10.99
C GLY A 64 2.16 13.38 9.60
N ALA A 65 2.65 14.61 9.60
CA ALA A 65 2.92 15.37 8.37
C ALA A 65 4.09 14.77 7.59
N GLN A 66 4.00 14.83 6.25
CA GLN A 66 5.07 14.37 5.36
C GLN A 66 5.16 15.26 4.13
N VAL A 67 6.38 15.61 3.72
CA VAL A 67 6.60 16.23 2.42
C VAL A 67 6.16 15.24 1.33
N PRO A 68 5.39 15.67 0.31
CA PRO A 68 5.03 14.82 -0.81
C PRO A 68 6.23 14.07 -1.38
N LEU A 69 6.08 12.78 -1.69
CA LEU A 69 7.15 11.99 -2.29
C LEU A 69 7.37 12.33 -3.78
N SER A 70 6.34 12.85 -4.45
CA SER A 70 6.47 13.43 -5.80
C SER A 70 7.22 14.75 -5.70
N GLU A 71 8.37 14.85 -6.39
CA GLU A 71 9.18 16.06 -6.44
C GLU A 71 8.38 17.26 -6.99
N SER A 72 7.58 17.04 -8.01
CA SER A 72 6.71 18.08 -8.59
C SER A 72 5.64 18.55 -7.61
N ALA A 73 5.03 17.63 -6.87
CA ALA A 73 4.02 17.96 -5.86
C ALA A 73 4.66 18.70 -4.66
N ALA A 74 5.84 18.27 -4.20
CA ALA A 74 6.60 18.95 -3.15
C ALA A 74 6.98 20.37 -3.55
N THR A 75 7.47 20.54 -4.79
CA THR A 75 7.82 21.86 -5.33
C THR A 75 6.59 22.76 -5.45
N ALA A 76 5.46 22.23 -5.95
CA ALA A 76 4.21 22.98 -6.08
C ALA A 76 3.70 23.44 -4.72
N LEU A 77 3.73 22.58 -3.70
CA LEU A 77 3.31 22.90 -2.33
C LEU A 77 4.17 24.03 -1.76
N ALA A 78 5.50 23.91 -1.85
CA ALA A 78 6.44 24.90 -1.34
C ALA A 78 6.31 26.25 -2.07
N SER A 79 6.16 26.22 -3.39
CA SER A 79 6.01 27.42 -4.21
C SER A 79 4.68 28.14 -3.94
N GLY A 80 3.64 27.40 -3.54
CA GLY A 80 2.36 27.94 -3.11
C GLY A 80 2.36 28.48 -1.67
N GLY A 81 3.49 28.39 -0.96
CA GLY A 81 3.61 28.82 0.45
C GLY A 81 2.88 27.90 1.42
N GLY A 82 2.57 26.68 1.01
CA GLY A 82 1.90 25.68 1.87
C GLY A 82 2.90 24.83 2.64
N ASP A 83 2.49 24.38 3.82
CA ASP A 83 3.22 23.43 4.65
C ASP A 83 2.71 21.98 4.44
N PRO A 84 3.59 20.98 4.54
CA PRO A 84 3.19 19.59 4.56
C PRO A 84 2.29 19.30 5.78
N THR A 85 1.20 18.55 5.57
CA THR A 85 0.27 18.10 6.60
C THR A 85 0.15 16.58 6.60
N ALA A 86 -0.64 16.03 7.51
CA ALA A 86 -0.92 14.60 7.58
C ALA A 86 -1.63 14.07 6.31
N ILE A 87 -2.37 14.91 5.58
CA ILE A 87 -3.00 14.54 4.30
C ILE A 87 -1.96 14.17 3.24
N HIS A 88 -0.80 14.83 3.24
CA HIS A 88 0.30 14.57 2.31
C HIS A 88 1.09 13.29 2.65
N ASN A 89 0.89 12.72 3.85
CA ASN A 89 1.53 11.48 4.24
C ASN A 89 1.13 10.35 3.29
N ASN A 90 2.10 9.57 2.82
CA ASN A 90 1.88 8.48 1.88
C ASN A 90 0.95 7.36 2.40
N CYS A 91 0.64 7.38 3.68
CA CYS A 91 -0.28 6.46 4.34
C CYS A 91 -1.65 7.09 4.65
N SER A 92 -1.88 8.37 4.34
CA SER A 92 -3.10 9.08 4.77
C SER A 92 -4.38 8.37 4.32
N GLY A 93 -4.44 7.86 3.09
CA GLY A 93 -5.58 7.08 2.60
C GLY A 93 -5.91 5.85 3.46
N LYS A 94 -4.88 5.08 3.89
CA LYS A 94 -5.06 3.98 4.83
C LYS A 94 -5.62 4.47 6.17
N HIS A 95 -5.12 5.61 6.68
CA HIS A 95 -5.59 6.16 7.95
C HIS A 95 -7.04 6.65 7.86
N VAL A 96 -7.47 7.25 6.75
CA VAL A 96 -8.89 7.57 6.55
C VAL A 96 -9.73 6.29 6.48
N GLY A 97 -9.22 5.22 5.86
CA GLY A 97 -9.85 3.91 5.90
C GLY A 97 -10.05 3.39 7.34
N PHE A 98 -9.06 3.55 8.21
CA PHE A 98 -9.18 3.22 9.63
C PHE A 98 -10.22 4.08 10.34
N LEU A 99 -10.20 5.40 10.14
CA LEU A 99 -11.20 6.32 10.68
C LEU A 99 -12.61 5.98 10.20
N THR A 100 -12.76 5.48 8.97
CA THR A 100 -14.05 5.01 8.43
C THR A 100 -14.57 3.80 9.21
N ILE A 101 -13.69 2.82 9.51
CA ILE A 101 -14.04 1.65 10.34
C ILE A 101 -14.47 2.11 11.72
N LEU A 102 -13.71 3.01 12.34
CA LEU A 102 -13.99 3.52 13.69
C LEU A 102 -15.33 4.24 13.75
N ARG A 103 -15.63 5.10 12.78
CA ARG A 103 -16.94 5.78 12.66
C ARG A 103 -18.08 4.79 12.49
N HIS A 104 -17.90 3.77 11.65
CA HIS A 104 -18.91 2.74 11.39
C HIS A 104 -19.24 1.93 12.63
N LEU A 105 -18.21 1.53 13.37
CA LEU A 105 -18.35 0.67 14.55
C LEU A 105 -18.62 1.45 15.86
N GLY A 106 -18.59 2.78 15.81
CA GLY A 106 -18.75 3.61 17.01
C GLY A 106 -17.58 3.49 18.00
N LEU A 107 -16.37 3.22 17.50
CA LEU A 107 -15.15 3.09 18.29
C LEU A 107 -14.46 4.45 18.49
N PRO A 108 -13.60 4.59 19.52
CA PRO A 108 -12.82 5.82 19.73
C PRO A 108 -11.99 6.19 18.50
N LEU A 109 -11.90 7.46 18.17
CA LEU A 109 -11.12 7.94 17.03
C LEU A 109 -9.66 8.22 17.41
N ASP A 110 -9.38 8.50 18.67
CA ASP A 110 -8.05 8.83 19.17
C ASP A 110 -7.28 7.58 19.57
N GLY A 111 -5.96 7.59 19.37
CA GLY A 111 -5.06 6.52 19.78
C GLY A 111 -5.16 5.25 18.95
N TYR A 112 -5.71 5.32 17.75
CA TYR A 112 -5.91 4.14 16.89
C TYR A 112 -4.59 3.53 16.36
N LEU A 113 -3.47 4.16 16.62
CA LEU A 113 -2.14 3.61 16.33
C LEU A 113 -1.69 2.59 17.37
N GLU A 114 -2.22 2.66 18.59
CA GLU A 114 -1.80 1.80 19.70
C GLU A 114 -2.17 0.33 19.44
N PRO A 115 -1.26 -0.64 19.69
CA PRO A 115 -1.56 -2.05 19.46
C PRO A 115 -2.77 -2.56 20.24
N GLY A 116 -3.06 -1.98 21.42
CA GLY A 116 -4.20 -2.33 22.27
C GLY A 116 -5.51 -1.62 21.91
N HIS A 117 -5.51 -0.69 20.95
CA HIS A 117 -6.73 -0.05 20.50
C HIS A 117 -7.62 -1.07 19.78
N PRO A 118 -8.98 -1.07 19.97
CA PRO A 118 -9.88 -2.05 19.35
C PRO A 118 -9.71 -2.22 17.84
N LEU A 119 -9.42 -1.14 17.11
CA LEU A 119 -9.11 -1.22 15.68
C LEU A 119 -7.96 -2.18 15.39
N GLN A 120 -6.84 -2.04 16.13
CA GLN A 120 -5.65 -2.85 15.90
C GLN A 120 -5.82 -4.25 16.48
N ALA A 121 -6.33 -4.34 17.73
CA ALA A 121 -6.43 -5.59 18.45
C ALA A 121 -7.49 -6.54 17.87
N ASP A 122 -8.65 -6.02 17.49
CA ASP A 122 -9.81 -6.85 17.12
C ASP A 122 -10.04 -6.96 15.60
N HIS A 123 -9.43 -6.06 14.80
CA HIS A 123 -9.68 -6.01 13.36
C HIS A 123 -8.41 -6.13 12.51
N VAL A 124 -7.43 -5.22 12.66
CA VAL A 124 -6.28 -5.15 11.74
C VAL A 124 -5.28 -6.27 12.01
N THR A 125 -4.86 -6.47 13.26
CA THR A 125 -3.90 -7.52 13.62
C THR A 125 -4.44 -8.93 13.37
N PRO A 126 -5.69 -9.26 13.75
CA PRO A 126 -6.29 -10.55 13.39
C PRO A 126 -6.39 -10.77 11.88
N SER A 127 -6.73 -9.74 11.11
CA SER A 127 -6.77 -9.82 9.65
C SER A 127 -5.40 -10.19 9.06
N ILE A 128 -4.32 -9.56 9.55
CA ILE A 128 -2.95 -9.89 9.15
C ILE A 128 -2.61 -11.34 9.53
N GLY A 129 -2.84 -11.70 10.78
CA GLY A 129 -2.53 -13.04 11.30
C GLY A 129 -3.25 -14.13 10.52
N HIS A 130 -4.55 -13.97 10.31
CA HIS A 130 -5.38 -14.92 9.57
C HIS A 130 -4.92 -15.05 8.10
N THR A 131 -4.81 -13.93 7.39
CA THR A 131 -4.51 -13.94 5.96
C THR A 131 -3.10 -14.47 5.66
N CYS A 132 -2.11 -14.15 6.51
CA CYS A 132 -0.74 -14.63 6.34
C CYS A 132 -0.48 -15.99 7.02
N GLY A 133 -1.44 -16.54 7.76
CA GLY A 133 -1.28 -17.79 8.49
C GLY A 133 -0.19 -17.72 9.56
N VAL A 134 -0.12 -16.61 10.32
CA VAL A 134 0.86 -16.38 11.37
C VAL A 134 0.18 -16.05 12.70
N ASP A 135 0.71 -16.60 13.79
CA ASP A 135 0.32 -16.19 15.14
C ASP A 135 1.11 -14.94 15.54
N LEU A 136 0.42 -13.82 15.67
CA LEU A 136 1.00 -12.54 16.05
C LEU A 136 0.89 -12.24 17.55
N THR A 137 0.22 -13.09 18.33
CA THR A 137 -0.03 -12.85 19.76
C THR A 137 1.25 -12.84 20.59
N ALA A 138 2.25 -13.61 20.17
CA ALA A 138 3.55 -13.71 20.83
C ALA A 138 4.64 -12.82 20.16
N VAL A 139 4.30 -12.08 19.10
CA VAL A 139 5.23 -11.24 18.36
C VAL A 139 5.15 -9.81 18.87
N GLN A 140 6.27 -9.25 19.29
CA GLN A 140 6.35 -7.83 19.64
C GLN A 140 6.30 -7.00 18.33
N PRO A 141 5.34 -6.08 18.16
CA PRO A 141 5.32 -5.23 16.99
C PRO A 141 6.42 -4.16 17.06
N GLY A 142 6.98 -3.83 15.92
CA GLY A 142 7.68 -2.56 15.75
C GLY A 142 6.67 -1.46 15.42
N VAL A 143 7.18 -0.24 15.17
CA VAL A 143 6.38 0.91 14.76
C VAL A 143 6.74 1.25 13.31
N ASP A 144 5.74 1.36 12.43
CA ASP A 144 5.96 1.80 11.04
C ASP A 144 6.12 3.34 10.98
N GLY A 145 6.58 3.85 9.85
CA GLY A 145 6.81 5.29 9.65
C GLY A 145 5.56 6.18 9.83
N CYS A 146 4.37 5.61 9.74
CA CYS A 146 3.10 6.29 10.00
C CYS A 146 2.50 5.96 11.38
N GLY A 147 3.28 5.37 12.27
CA GLY A 147 2.90 5.12 13.65
C GLY A 147 2.20 3.79 13.93
N ILE A 148 1.67 3.08 12.94
CA ILE A 148 0.94 1.83 13.17
C ILE A 148 1.84 0.67 13.59
N PRO A 149 1.30 -0.35 14.29
CA PRO A 149 2.02 -1.57 14.57
C PRO A 149 2.51 -2.27 13.30
N ALA A 150 3.77 -2.67 13.28
CA ALA A 150 4.41 -3.38 12.18
C ALA A 150 4.93 -4.73 12.68
N TRP A 151 4.44 -5.83 12.10
CA TRP A 151 4.71 -7.18 12.53
C TRP A 151 5.84 -7.80 11.69
N ALA A 152 6.83 -8.40 12.35
CA ALA A 152 7.82 -9.25 11.65
C ALA A 152 7.18 -10.61 11.35
N MET A 153 7.42 -11.12 10.13
CA MET A 153 6.96 -12.44 9.72
C MET A 153 7.93 -13.05 8.70
N PRO A 154 7.93 -14.38 8.54
CA PRO A 154 8.65 -15.05 7.46
C PRO A 154 8.17 -14.56 6.08
N LEU A 155 9.09 -14.50 5.11
CA LEU A 155 8.78 -13.97 3.78
C LEU A 155 7.79 -14.84 3.01
N ASP A 156 7.87 -16.15 3.19
CA ASP A 156 6.92 -17.12 2.64
C ASP A 156 5.50 -16.93 3.17
N ARG A 157 5.34 -16.52 4.43
CA ARG A 157 4.02 -16.19 5.01
C ARG A 157 3.44 -14.94 4.39
N LEU A 158 4.28 -13.94 4.13
CA LEU A 158 3.83 -12.75 3.38
C LEU A 158 3.38 -13.10 1.97
N ALA A 159 4.15 -13.96 1.26
CA ALA A 159 3.76 -14.46 -0.06
C ALA A 159 2.45 -15.27 0.00
N ALA A 160 2.29 -16.15 0.99
CA ALA A 160 1.05 -16.90 1.21
C ALA A 160 -0.16 -15.97 1.45
N GLY A 161 0.02 -14.90 2.23
CA GLY A 161 -1.02 -13.89 2.45
C GLY A 161 -1.44 -13.21 1.15
N TRP A 162 -0.51 -12.91 0.27
CA TRP A 162 -0.81 -12.36 -1.05
C TRP A 162 -1.50 -13.37 -1.97
N ALA A 163 -1.11 -14.65 -1.92
CA ALA A 163 -1.83 -15.71 -2.64
C ALA A 163 -3.27 -15.84 -2.13
N ALA A 164 -3.47 -15.81 -0.82
CA ALA A 164 -4.80 -15.87 -0.20
C ALA A 164 -5.70 -14.73 -0.69
N LEU A 165 -5.20 -13.48 -0.79
CA LEU A 165 -5.98 -12.36 -1.35
C LEU A 165 -6.49 -12.64 -2.76
N GLY A 166 -5.65 -13.25 -3.61
CA GLY A 166 -6.00 -13.55 -5.01
C GLY A 166 -6.87 -14.78 -5.20
N SER A 167 -7.01 -15.61 -4.16
CA SER A 167 -7.80 -16.86 -4.18
C SER A 167 -9.23 -16.66 -3.65
N GLU A 168 -9.53 -15.50 -3.10
CA GLU A 168 -10.84 -15.18 -2.57
C GLU A 168 -11.87 -15.01 -3.71
N PRO A 169 -13.12 -15.44 -3.51
CA PRO A 169 -14.15 -15.38 -4.54
C PRO A 169 -14.52 -13.95 -4.91
N ASP A 170 -15.12 -13.82 -6.10
CA ASP A 170 -15.67 -12.54 -6.58
C ASP A 170 -16.64 -11.94 -5.56
N GLY A 171 -16.52 -10.63 -5.36
CA GLY A 171 -17.33 -9.89 -4.40
C GLY A 171 -16.85 -9.96 -2.94
N SER A 172 -15.86 -10.80 -2.61
CA SER A 172 -15.22 -10.81 -1.30
C SER A 172 -14.49 -9.48 -1.00
N SER A 173 -14.13 -9.27 0.27
CA SER A 173 -13.37 -8.09 0.66
C SER A 173 -12.03 -7.98 -0.08
N ALA A 174 -11.33 -9.07 -0.24
CA ALA A 174 -10.06 -9.11 -0.96
C ALA A 174 -10.25 -8.82 -2.44
N HIS A 175 -11.22 -9.46 -3.10
CA HIS A 175 -11.53 -9.21 -4.50
C HIS A 175 -11.88 -7.74 -4.77
N ARG A 176 -12.72 -7.11 -3.93
CA ARG A 176 -13.08 -5.69 -4.05
C ARG A 176 -11.87 -4.77 -3.94
N LEU A 177 -10.98 -5.01 -2.97
CA LEU A 177 -9.75 -4.21 -2.80
C LEU A 177 -8.78 -4.39 -3.98
N LEU A 178 -8.55 -5.63 -4.43
CA LEU A 178 -7.68 -5.89 -5.58
C LEU A 178 -8.26 -5.30 -6.87
N SER A 179 -9.59 -5.38 -7.06
CA SER A 179 -10.28 -4.76 -8.19
C SER A 179 -10.12 -3.25 -8.19
N ALA A 180 -10.31 -2.61 -7.03
CA ALA A 180 -10.11 -1.17 -6.86
C ALA A 180 -8.66 -0.74 -7.14
N MET A 181 -7.68 -1.51 -6.66
CA MET A 181 -6.26 -1.24 -6.96
C MET A 181 -5.97 -1.33 -8.48
N ARG A 182 -6.66 -2.22 -9.19
CA ARG A 182 -6.49 -2.39 -10.64
C ARG A 182 -7.18 -1.29 -11.44
N SER A 183 -8.38 -0.89 -11.04
CA SER A 183 -9.12 0.19 -11.72
C SER A 183 -8.48 1.56 -11.46
N GLU A 184 -7.83 1.74 -10.30
CA GLU A 184 -7.29 3.01 -9.84
C GLU A 184 -5.79 2.94 -9.49
N PRO A 185 -4.91 2.48 -10.41
CA PRO A 185 -3.49 2.27 -10.11
C PRO A 185 -2.74 3.55 -9.74
N PHE A 186 -3.17 4.72 -10.25
CA PHE A 186 -2.66 6.02 -9.84
C PHE A 186 -2.85 6.25 -8.34
N HIS A 187 -4.04 5.98 -7.82
CA HIS A 187 -4.37 6.18 -6.40
C HIS A 187 -3.62 5.22 -5.47
N VAL A 188 -3.12 4.09 -5.98
CA VAL A 188 -2.26 3.16 -5.21
C VAL A 188 -0.87 3.75 -4.93
N ALA A 189 -0.31 4.58 -5.85
CA ALA A 189 1.07 5.01 -5.72
C ALA A 189 1.36 6.43 -6.26
N GLY A 190 0.98 6.75 -7.50
CA GLY A 190 1.27 8.04 -8.15
C GLY A 190 1.70 7.87 -9.60
N SER A 191 1.86 9.01 -10.29
CA SER A 191 2.02 9.05 -11.75
C SER A 191 3.23 8.28 -12.29
N VAL A 192 4.34 8.30 -11.58
CA VAL A 192 5.64 7.76 -12.06
C VAL A 192 6.10 6.51 -11.30
N ARG A 193 5.23 5.95 -10.48
CA ARG A 193 5.59 4.83 -9.61
C ARG A 193 5.54 3.48 -10.33
N THR A 194 6.48 2.62 -9.98
CA THR A 194 6.53 1.24 -10.48
C THR A 194 5.24 0.46 -10.20
N CYS A 195 4.61 0.65 -9.03
CA CYS A 195 3.32 0.00 -8.75
C CYS A 195 2.25 0.42 -9.75
N THR A 196 2.10 1.71 -10.04
CA THR A 196 1.13 2.22 -11.01
C THR A 196 1.34 1.61 -12.38
N ARG A 197 2.59 1.65 -12.87
CA ARG A 197 2.94 1.08 -14.17
C ARG A 197 2.68 -0.42 -14.23
N LEU A 198 3.13 -1.18 -13.23
CA LEU A 198 2.98 -2.64 -13.23
C LEU A 198 1.53 -3.08 -13.12
N ILE A 199 0.72 -2.44 -12.28
CA ILE A 199 -0.72 -2.74 -12.17
C ILE A 199 -1.42 -2.45 -13.52
N ALA A 200 -1.06 -1.34 -14.19
CA ALA A 200 -1.68 -0.97 -15.46
C ALA A 200 -1.24 -1.83 -16.65
N THR A 201 -0.07 -2.48 -16.60
CA THR A 201 0.50 -3.18 -17.76
C THR A 201 0.60 -4.69 -17.61
N ALA A 202 0.64 -5.22 -16.39
CA ALA A 202 0.72 -6.66 -16.16
C ALA A 202 -0.62 -7.35 -16.49
N THR A 203 -0.52 -8.56 -17.05
CA THR A 203 -1.68 -9.38 -17.43
C THR A 203 -2.18 -10.25 -16.28
N GLY A 204 -3.36 -10.88 -16.46
CA GLY A 204 -3.91 -11.89 -15.54
C GLY A 204 -4.34 -11.34 -14.19
N ASP A 205 -4.90 -10.14 -14.19
CA ASP A 205 -5.41 -9.46 -12.98
C ASP A 205 -4.35 -9.24 -11.88
N THR A 206 -3.10 -9.16 -12.30
CA THR A 206 -1.93 -8.99 -11.42
C THR A 206 -2.01 -7.66 -10.66
N VAL A 207 -1.82 -7.72 -9.34
CA VAL A 207 -1.70 -6.54 -8.48
C VAL A 207 -0.38 -6.59 -7.73
N VAL A 208 0.26 -5.45 -7.60
CA VAL A 208 1.55 -5.33 -6.92
C VAL A 208 1.51 -4.24 -5.86
N LYS A 209 2.36 -4.37 -4.84
CA LYS A 209 2.54 -3.33 -3.82
C LYS A 209 3.95 -3.29 -3.30
N THR A 210 4.57 -2.12 -3.37
CA THR A 210 5.87 -1.87 -2.75
C THR A 210 5.72 -1.63 -1.24
N GLY A 211 6.74 -2.06 -0.50
CA GLY A 211 6.99 -1.65 0.88
C GLY A 211 8.30 -0.87 0.99
N ALA A 212 8.52 -0.21 2.11
CA ALA A 212 9.80 0.41 2.42
C ALA A 212 10.91 -0.66 2.55
N GLU A 213 12.16 -0.22 2.47
CA GLU A 213 13.35 -1.09 2.68
C GLU A 213 13.44 -2.26 1.69
N GLY A 214 13.08 -2.03 0.44
CA GLY A 214 13.23 -3.03 -0.62
C GLY A 214 12.30 -4.23 -0.49
N VAL A 215 11.12 -4.06 0.11
CA VAL A 215 10.05 -5.05 0.08
C VAL A 215 9.15 -4.80 -1.11
N PHE A 216 8.77 -5.87 -1.80
CA PHE A 216 7.78 -5.81 -2.86
C PHE A 216 6.95 -7.10 -2.86
N CYS A 217 5.66 -6.98 -3.07
CA CYS A 217 4.75 -8.11 -3.18
C CYS A 217 3.92 -8.01 -4.46
N ALA A 218 3.44 -9.15 -4.92
CA ALA A 218 2.48 -9.28 -6.00
C ALA A 218 1.52 -10.43 -5.74
N VAL A 219 0.34 -10.34 -6.33
CA VAL A 219 -0.60 -11.46 -6.50
C VAL A 219 -0.83 -11.70 -7.98
N LEU A 220 -0.84 -12.96 -8.35
CA LEU A 220 -1.14 -13.46 -9.69
C LEU A 220 -2.39 -14.36 -9.57
N PRO A 221 -3.59 -13.78 -9.57
CA PRO A 221 -4.82 -14.53 -9.29
C PRO A 221 -5.04 -15.69 -10.26
N ALA A 222 -4.74 -15.49 -11.54
CA ALA A 222 -4.88 -16.53 -12.57
C ALA A 222 -4.03 -17.78 -12.32
N ASP A 223 -2.95 -17.66 -11.50
CA ASP A 223 -2.07 -18.77 -11.16
C ASP A 223 -2.24 -19.23 -9.72
N GLY A 224 -3.08 -18.56 -8.92
CA GLY A 224 -3.20 -18.80 -7.48
C GLY A 224 -1.91 -18.50 -6.71
N LEU A 225 -1.06 -17.58 -7.21
CA LEU A 225 0.26 -17.31 -6.65
C LEU A 225 0.34 -15.95 -5.97
N GLY A 226 1.06 -15.92 -4.84
CA GLY A 226 1.55 -14.71 -4.20
C GLY A 226 3.07 -14.64 -4.26
N LEU A 227 3.60 -13.49 -4.57
CA LEU A 227 5.04 -13.23 -4.59
C LEU A 227 5.40 -12.25 -3.49
N ALA A 228 6.50 -12.49 -2.82
CA ALA A 228 7.10 -11.55 -1.88
C ALA A 228 8.61 -11.57 -2.02
N LEU A 229 9.23 -10.41 -2.05
CA LEU A 229 10.68 -10.25 -2.06
C LEU A 229 11.14 -9.24 -1.02
N LYS A 230 12.39 -9.40 -0.58
CA LYS A 230 13.08 -8.48 0.32
C LYS A 230 14.52 -8.33 -0.13
N VAL A 231 14.89 -7.13 -0.53
CA VAL A 231 16.27 -6.78 -0.85
C VAL A 231 17.03 -6.54 0.46
N ARG A 232 18.21 -7.17 0.63
CA ARG A 232 18.93 -7.19 1.91
C ARG A 232 19.39 -5.80 2.37
N ASP A 233 19.88 -4.99 1.45
CA ASP A 233 20.33 -3.60 1.71
C ASP A 233 19.19 -2.58 1.71
N GLY A 234 17.96 -3.02 1.40
CA GLY A 234 16.78 -2.14 1.34
C GLY A 234 16.67 -1.31 0.07
N ALA A 235 17.51 -1.51 -0.94
CA ALA A 235 17.53 -0.70 -2.15
C ALA A 235 16.24 -0.85 -2.96
N ARG A 236 15.46 0.23 -3.06
CA ARG A 236 14.21 0.29 -3.84
C ARG A 236 14.43 -0.10 -5.29
N ARG A 237 15.47 0.46 -5.95
CA ARG A 237 15.79 0.17 -7.36
C ARG A 237 16.00 -1.32 -7.63
N ALA A 238 16.63 -2.06 -6.68
CA ALA A 238 16.83 -3.48 -6.82
C ALA A 238 15.50 -4.26 -6.64
N ALA A 239 14.65 -3.84 -5.72
CA ALA A 239 13.33 -4.45 -5.52
C ALA A 239 12.43 -4.26 -6.75
N GLU A 240 12.47 -3.10 -7.39
CA GLU A 240 11.70 -2.79 -8.60
C GLU A 240 12.14 -3.67 -9.78
N VAL A 241 13.45 -3.80 -10.01
CA VAL A 241 13.97 -4.69 -11.06
C VAL A 241 13.64 -6.15 -10.76
N ALA A 242 13.76 -6.60 -9.51
CA ALA A 242 13.49 -7.97 -9.13
C ALA A 242 12.02 -8.35 -9.29
N ILE A 243 11.08 -7.46 -8.94
CA ILE A 243 9.65 -7.76 -9.11
C ILE A 243 9.26 -7.80 -10.60
N GLU A 244 9.80 -6.91 -11.42
CA GLU A 244 9.57 -6.94 -12.87
C GLU A 244 10.07 -8.24 -13.49
N TRP A 245 11.28 -8.66 -13.12
CA TRP A 245 11.83 -9.93 -13.59
C TRP A 245 10.98 -11.13 -13.16
N LEU A 246 10.51 -11.15 -11.90
CA LEU A 246 9.61 -12.20 -11.44
C LEU A 246 8.30 -12.22 -12.24
N LEU A 247 7.67 -11.07 -12.46
CA LEU A 247 6.44 -10.99 -13.24
C LEU A 247 6.64 -11.46 -14.70
N ALA A 248 7.76 -11.11 -15.32
CA ALA A 248 8.12 -11.60 -16.65
C ALA A 248 8.30 -13.14 -16.67
N ARG A 249 8.98 -13.68 -15.67
CA ARG A 249 9.20 -15.13 -15.54
C ARG A 249 7.90 -15.92 -15.39
N TYR A 250 6.87 -15.31 -14.81
CA TYR A 250 5.52 -15.89 -14.72
C TYR A 250 4.60 -15.47 -15.89
N GLY A 251 5.16 -14.88 -16.95
CA GLY A 251 4.41 -14.50 -18.14
C GLY A 251 3.39 -13.37 -17.95
N ARG A 252 3.60 -12.52 -16.93
CA ARG A 252 2.72 -11.37 -16.62
C ARG A 252 3.20 -10.06 -17.23
N LEU A 253 4.45 -10.03 -17.63
CA LEU A 253 5.10 -8.94 -18.36
C LEU A 253 5.97 -9.51 -19.48
N GLY A 254 6.32 -8.67 -20.48
CA GLY A 254 7.44 -8.95 -21.37
C GLY A 254 8.78 -8.87 -20.63
N ASP A 255 9.87 -9.29 -21.28
CA ASP A 255 11.21 -9.25 -20.69
C ASP A 255 11.57 -7.82 -20.26
N PRO A 256 11.93 -7.59 -18.99
CA PRO A 256 12.26 -6.26 -18.50
C PRO A 256 13.62 -5.81 -19.06
N ALA A 257 13.65 -4.58 -19.54
CA ALA A 257 14.92 -3.96 -19.94
C ALA A 257 15.77 -3.63 -18.69
N PRO A 258 17.10 -3.72 -18.78
CA PRO A 258 17.98 -3.26 -17.70
C PRO A 258 17.73 -1.78 -17.37
N VAL A 259 17.69 -1.46 -16.07
CA VAL A 259 17.54 -0.07 -15.62
C VAL A 259 18.90 0.63 -15.72
N ARG A 260 18.99 1.60 -16.61
CA ARG A 260 20.24 2.38 -16.81
C ARG A 260 20.47 3.31 -15.62
N LEU A 261 21.70 3.32 -15.13
CA LEU A 261 22.17 4.29 -14.14
C LEU A 261 22.84 5.44 -14.87
N VAL A 262 22.37 6.65 -14.66
CA VAL A 262 22.94 7.85 -15.26
C VAL A 262 23.51 8.76 -14.17
N ASN A 263 24.63 9.44 -14.48
CA ASN A 263 25.19 10.46 -13.61
C ASN A 263 24.46 11.82 -13.82
N LEU A 264 24.87 12.84 -13.07
CA LEU A 264 24.27 14.18 -13.15
C LEU A 264 24.45 14.86 -14.52
N ALA A 265 25.42 14.42 -15.33
CA ALA A 265 25.61 14.88 -16.70
C ALA A 265 24.78 14.09 -17.74
N GLY A 266 23.90 13.18 -17.30
CA GLY A 266 23.08 12.34 -18.19
C GLY A 266 23.85 11.20 -18.86
N VAL A 267 25.13 10.93 -18.48
CA VAL A 267 25.94 9.84 -19.04
C VAL A 267 25.57 8.53 -18.35
N VAL A 268 25.34 7.47 -19.14
CA VAL A 268 25.12 6.12 -18.60
C VAL A 268 26.42 5.61 -17.98
N VAL A 269 26.39 5.29 -16.69
CA VAL A 269 27.55 4.83 -15.90
C VAL A 269 27.40 3.39 -15.39
N GLY A 270 26.27 2.75 -15.66
CA GLY A 270 26.00 1.38 -15.25
C GLY A 270 24.57 0.96 -15.51
N GLU A 271 24.22 -0.23 -15.05
CA GLU A 271 22.86 -0.75 -15.12
C GLU A 271 22.52 -1.61 -13.88
N VAL A 272 21.23 -1.73 -13.58
CA VAL A 272 20.70 -2.70 -12.63
C VAL A 272 19.91 -3.72 -13.41
N ARG A 273 20.26 -4.99 -13.22
CA ARG A 273 19.56 -6.14 -13.80
C ARG A 273 19.65 -7.33 -12.85
N VAL A 274 18.82 -8.33 -13.05
CA VAL A 274 18.98 -9.61 -12.36
C VAL A 274 20.16 -10.31 -12.99
N ALA A 275 21.01 -10.90 -12.16
CA ALA A 275 22.11 -11.74 -12.62
C ALA A 275 21.57 -13.12 -13.04
N ASP A 276 22.18 -13.70 -14.06
CA ASP A 276 21.88 -15.05 -14.55
C ASP A 276 22.31 -16.09 -13.51
#